data_6557fef96ba1123cad8dfe8ce3aab545
#
_entry.id   6557fef96ba1123cad8dfe8ce3aab545
#
_cell.length_a   1.000
_cell.length_b   1.000
_cell.length_c   1.000
_cell.angle_alpha   90.00
_cell.angle_beta   90.00
_cell.angle_gamma   90.00
#
_symmetry.space_group_name_H-M   'P 1'
#
loop_
_entity.id
_entity.type
_entity.pdbx_description
1 polymer ?
#
loop_
_entity_poly.entity_id
_entity_poly.type
_entity_poly.pdbx_seq_one_letter_code
_entity_poly.pdbx_strand_id
1 'polypeptide(L)'
;VLMHKGIDFSLTEIDLSNKPDWFAEVSPYGKVPSIRHDGRIVYESTIINEYLDEVFPAPALMPTDSHVRAMGRIWVDYGNTRFNVASFKLLRENDTANQNTLRTELDTSLKFMEEGMAKLGGGPYWLGTELSLVDYSYYPFFERFCNVEHYRDYQIPASCRRLLAWRDVMKTL
;
A
#
# COMPACT_ATOMS: atom_id res chain seq x y z
N VAL A 1 -6.34 -4.81 -7.33
CA VAL A 1 -5.88 -4.75 -8.74
C VAL A 1 -6.59 -5.79 -9.58
N LEU A 2 -6.51 -7.09 -9.27
CA LEU A 2 -7.19 -8.16 -10.05
C LEU A 2 -8.68 -7.87 -10.27
N MET A 3 -9.42 -7.61 -9.21
CA MET A 3 -10.86 -7.29 -9.28
C MET A 3 -11.13 -6.03 -10.11
N HIS A 4 -10.35 -4.97 -9.93
CA HIS A 4 -10.51 -3.72 -10.68
C HIS A 4 -10.31 -3.93 -12.19
N LYS A 5 -9.36 -4.78 -12.55
CA LYS A 5 -9.10 -5.12 -13.96
C LYS A 5 -10.04 -6.17 -14.53
N GLY A 6 -10.98 -6.71 -13.73
CA GLY A 6 -11.89 -7.76 -14.16
C GLY A 6 -11.19 -9.06 -14.52
N ILE A 7 -10.04 -9.34 -13.92
CA ILE A 7 -9.26 -10.54 -14.17
C ILE A 7 -9.82 -11.69 -13.34
N ASP A 8 -10.18 -12.79 -13.97
CA ASP A 8 -10.58 -14.01 -13.27
C ASP A 8 -9.37 -14.64 -12.59
N PHE A 9 -9.52 -15.03 -11.32
CA PHE A 9 -8.48 -15.68 -10.57
C PHE A 9 -9.02 -16.66 -9.54
N SER A 10 -8.20 -17.64 -9.19
CA SER A 10 -8.45 -18.54 -8.06
C SER A 10 -7.61 -18.08 -6.85
N LEU A 11 -8.24 -17.98 -5.69
CA LEU A 11 -7.57 -17.61 -4.45
C LEU A 11 -7.24 -18.88 -3.65
N THR A 12 -5.98 -18.97 -3.19
CA THR A 12 -5.54 -19.96 -2.21
C THR A 12 -5.07 -19.22 -0.97
N GLU A 13 -5.74 -19.43 0.15
CA GLU A 13 -5.33 -18.89 1.44
C GLU A 13 -4.20 -19.71 2.05
N ILE A 14 -3.21 -19.04 2.63
CA ILE A 14 -2.05 -19.67 3.26
C ILE A 14 -2.01 -19.29 4.73
N ASP A 15 -2.01 -20.30 5.60
CA ASP A 15 -1.66 -20.12 7.01
C ASP A 15 -0.14 -19.92 7.14
N LEU A 16 0.26 -18.68 7.42
CA LEU A 16 1.69 -18.33 7.55
C LEU A 16 2.36 -18.95 8.79
N SER A 17 1.58 -19.41 9.77
CA SER A 17 2.09 -20.14 10.95
C SER A 17 2.30 -21.64 10.66
N ASN A 18 1.61 -22.18 9.65
CA ASN A 18 1.67 -23.57 9.23
C ASN A 18 1.68 -23.66 7.70
N LYS A 19 2.77 -23.23 7.09
CA LYS A 19 2.90 -23.17 5.63
C LYS A 19 2.98 -24.58 5.04
N PRO A 20 2.26 -24.86 3.93
CA PRO A 20 2.38 -26.13 3.24
C PRO A 20 3.77 -26.27 2.58
N ASP A 21 4.26 -27.49 2.42
CA ASP A 21 5.61 -27.79 1.90
C ASP A 21 5.86 -27.15 0.52
N TRP A 22 4.85 -27.16 -0.35
CA TRP A 22 4.95 -26.60 -1.68
C TRP A 22 5.05 -25.06 -1.71
N PHE A 23 4.77 -24.37 -0.59
CA PHE A 23 4.71 -22.91 -0.56
C PHE A 23 6.05 -22.25 -0.89
N ALA A 24 7.17 -22.86 -0.52
CA ALA A 24 8.51 -22.39 -0.84
C ALA A 24 8.78 -22.32 -2.35
N GLU A 25 8.12 -23.16 -3.15
CA GLU A 25 8.24 -23.19 -4.62
C GLU A 25 7.60 -21.97 -5.28
N VAL A 26 6.55 -21.40 -4.66
CA VAL A 26 5.82 -20.24 -5.19
C VAL A 26 6.15 -18.93 -4.46
N SER A 27 6.77 -18.99 -3.30
CA SER A 27 7.19 -17.83 -2.52
C SER A 27 8.54 -18.10 -1.83
N PRO A 28 9.68 -17.86 -2.52
CA PRO A 28 11.02 -18.10 -1.95
C PRO A 28 11.29 -17.30 -0.66
N TYR A 29 10.62 -16.15 -0.49
CA TYR A 29 10.73 -15.34 0.74
C TYR A 29 9.75 -15.78 1.83
N GLY A 30 8.93 -16.79 1.57
CA GLY A 30 7.94 -17.30 2.53
C GLY A 30 6.85 -16.27 2.90
N LYS A 31 6.56 -15.32 2.01
CA LYS A 31 5.59 -14.24 2.19
C LYS A 31 4.43 -14.35 1.22
N VAL A 32 3.32 -13.72 1.56
CA VAL A 32 2.17 -13.50 0.67
C VAL A 32 2.09 -12.01 0.32
N PRO A 33 1.57 -11.65 -0.87
CA PRO A 33 1.06 -12.52 -1.92
C PRO A 33 2.14 -13.09 -2.84
N SER A 34 1.77 -14.16 -3.56
CA SER A 34 2.44 -14.67 -4.74
C SER A 34 1.37 -15.02 -5.78
N ILE A 35 1.67 -14.88 -7.05
CA ILE A 35 0.75 -15.27 -8.13
C ILE A 35 1.41 -16.28 -9.07
N ARG A 36 0.60 -17.12 -9.69
CA ARG A 36 0.98 -17.97 -10.84
C ARG A 36 0.14 -17.56 -12.04
N HIS A 37 0.82 -17.14 -13.11
CA HIS A 37 0.19 -16.76 -14.37
C HIS A 37 0.89 -17.48 -15.52
N ASP A 38 0.18 -18.25 -16.32
CA ASP A 38 0.71 -19.08 -17.42
C ASP A 38 1.92 -19.93 -16.99
N GLY A 39 1.83 -20.55 -15.83
CA GLY A 39 2.89 -21.40 -15.24
C GLY A 39 4.06 -20.64 -14.64
N ARG A 40 4.12 -19.32 -14.76
CA ARG A 40 5.18 -18.46 -14.23
C ARG A 40 4.77 -17.91 -12.87
N ILE A 41 5.73 -17.81 -11.96
CA ILE A 41 5.52 -17.32 -10.59
C ILE A 41 6.06 -15.90 -10.50
N VAL A 42 5.25 -15.01 -9.91
CA VAL A 42 5.64 -13.64 -9.54
C VAL A 42 5.30 -13.43 -8.07
N TYR A 43 6.21 -12.89 -7.31
CA TYR A 43 6.06 -12.57 -5.88
C TYR A 43 6.47 -11.13 -5.61
N GLU A 44 6.28 -10.62 -4.38
CA GLU A 44 6.32 -9.21 -3.98
C GLU A 44 5.12 -8.41 -4.53
N SER A 45 4.27 -7.93 -3.63
CA SER A 45 2.98 -7.31 -3.99
C SER A 45 3.10 -6.13 -4.96
N THR A 46 4.14 -5.32 -4.83
CA THR A 46 4.36 -4.17 -5.73
C THR A 46 4.76 -4.60 -7.13
N ILE A 47 5.60 -5.63 -7.21
CA ILE A 47 6.02 -6.22 -8.49
C ILE A 47 4.84 -6.92 -9.16
N ILE A 48 4.05 -7.67 -8.39
CA ILE A 48 2.82 -8.30 -8.87
C ILE A 48 1.87 -7.26 -9.46
N ASN A 49 1.68 -6.14 -8.79
CA ASN A 49 0.77 -5.08 -9.24
C ASN A 49 1.25 -4.46 -10.57
N GLU A 50 2.55 -4.16 -10.71
CA GLU A 50 3.10 -3.66 -11.97
C GLU A 50 3.02 -4.72 -13.07
N TYR A 51 3.39 -5.96 -12.79
CA TYR A 51 3.26 -7.07 -13.73
C TYR A 51 1.83 -7.22 -14.27
N LEU A 52 0.83 -7.16 -13.39
CA LEU A 52 -0.57 -7.24 -13.79
C LEU A 52 -1.00 -6.03 -14.64
N ASP A 53 -0.47 -4.85 -14.37
CA ASP A 53 -0.76 -3.66 -15.17
C ASP A 53 -0.12 -3.72 -16.57
N GLU A 54 1.07 -4.30 -16.68
CA GLU A 54 1.76 -4.50 -17.97
C GLU A 54 1.09 -5.58 -18.82
N VAL A 55 0.72 -6.72 -18.22
CA VAL A 55 0.12 -7.85 -18.94
C VAL A 55 -1.35 -7.60 -19.29
N PHE A 56 -2.06 -6.88 -18.44
CA PHE A 56 -3.46 -6.49 -18.62
C PHE A 56 -3.57 -4.95 -18.64
N PRO A 57 -3.24 -4.31 -19.76
CA PRO A 57 -3.04 -2.85 -19.79
C PRO A 57 -4.33 -2.02 -19.64
N ALA A 58 -5.51 -2.62 -19.69
CA ALA A 58 -6.78 -1.94 -19.56
C ALA A 58 -7.59 -2.45 -18.35
N PRO A 59 -8.13 -1.57 -17.50
CA PRO A 59 -7.79 -0.16 -17.40
C PRO A 59 -6.36 0.05 -16.89
N ALA A 60 -5.66 1.06 -17.44
CA ALA A 60 -4.30 1.38 -17.02
C ALA A 60 -4.28 1.94 -15.59
N LEU A 61 -3.36 1.46 -14.77
CA LEU A 61 -3.18 1.91 -13.37
C LEU A 61 -1.86 2.62 -13.14
N MET A 62 -0.99 2.67 -14.15
CA MET A 62 0.23 3.48 -14.11
C MET A 62 0.16 4.60 -15.15
N PRO A 63 0.56 5.83 -14.78
CA PRO A 63 0.59 6.96 -15.70
C PRO A 63 1.44 6.70 -16.95
N THR A 64 0.99 7.21 -18.10
CA THR A 64 1.75 7.14 -19.35
C THR A 64 2.97 8.05 -19.35
N ASP A 65 2.87 9.21 -18.70
CA ASP A 65 4.03 10.09 -18.50
C ASP A 65 5.10 9.42 -17.65
N SER A 66 6.31 9.34 -18.15
CA SER A 66 7.40 8.62 -17.51
C SER A 66 7.87 9.25 -16.20
N HIS A 67 7.78 10.58 -16.07
CA HIS A 67 8.12 11.27 -14.82
C HIS A 67 7.08 11.02 -13.74
N VAL A 68 5.80 11.17 -14.07
CA VAL A 68 4.69 10.90 -13.13
C VAL A 68 4.70 9.42 -12.70
N ARG A 69 4.99 8.51 -13.63
CA ARG A 69 5.16 7.08 -13.33
C ARG A 69 6.32 6.81 -12.39
N ALA A 70 7.46 7.49 -12.59
CA ALA A 70 8.61 7.38 -11.67
C ALA A 70 8.27 7.92 -10.28
N MET A 71 7.56 9.05 -10.20
CA MET A 71 7.07 9.58 -8.93
C MET A 71 6.11 8.61 -8.24
N GLY A 72 5.23 7.95 -9.00
CA GLY A 72 4.36 6.89 -8.48
C GLY A 72 5.16 5.76 -7.83
N ARG A 73 6.21 5.27 -8.47
CA ARG A 73 7.11 4.23 -7.91
C ARG A 73 7.82 4.70 -6.63
N ILE A 74 8.27 5.95 -6.60
CA ILE A 74 8.88 6.54 -5.39
C ILE A 74 7.87 6.55 -4.24
N TRP A 75 6.61 6.91 -4.51
CA TRP A 75 5.56 6.86 -3.49
C TRP A 75 5.27 5.45 -3.01
N VAL A 76 5.19 4.47 -3.91
CA VAL A 76 5.02 3.04 -3.53
C VAL A 76 6.17 2.57 -2.64
N ASP A 77 7.42 2.88 -3.01
CA ASP A 77 8.60 2.57 -2.19
C ASP A 77 8.53 3.24 -0.81
N TYR A 78 8.20 4.53 -0.75
CA TYR A 78 8.05 5.26 0.51
C TYR A 78 6.98 4.62 1.41
N GLY A 79 5.85 4.24 0.85
CA GLY A 79 4.78 3.54 1.57
C GLY A 79 5.27 2.26 2.24
N ASN A 80 6.01 1.44 1.50
CA ASN A 80 6.50 0.14 1.99
C ASN A 80 7.67 0.26 2.97
N THR A 81 8.60 1.18 2.72
CA THR A 81 9.87 1.25 3.45
C THR A 81 9.84 2.23 4.62
N ARG A 82 8.91 3.20 4.63
CA ARG A 82 8.81 4.25 5.66
C ARG A 82 7.49 4.21 6.41
N PHE A 83 6.40 4.54 5.72
CA PHE A 83 5.09 4.70 6.37
C PHE A 83 4.61 3.40 7.04
N ASN A 84 4.59 2.30 6.29
CA ASN A 84 4.13 1.02 6.82
C ASN A 84 5.02 0.52 7.96
N VAL A 85 6.34 0.71 7.83
CA VAL A 85 7.30 0.33 8.87
C VAL A 85 7.09 1.13 10.15
N ALA A 86 6.88 2.46 10.05
CA ALA A 86 6.61 3.31 11.21
C ALA A 86 5.30 2.93 11.89
N SER A 87 4.22 2.73 11.11
CA SER A 87 2.91 2.30 11.61
C SER A 87 2.98 0.96 12.34
N PHE A 88 3.69 -0.01 11.74
CA PHE A 88 3.81 -1.35 12.31
C PHE A 88 4.69 -1.40 13.57
N LYS A 89 5.76 -0.59 13.60
CA LYS A 89 6.59 -0.44 14.81
C LYS A 89 5.76 0.13 15.96
N LEU A 90 5.01 1.22 15.71
CA LEU A 90 4.15 1.81 16.74
C LEU A 90 3.09 0.81 17.23
N LEU A 91 2.47 0.06 16.33
CA LEU A 91 1.45 -0.93 16.67
C LEU A 91 2.00 -2.02 17.61
N ARG A 92 3.26 -2.41 17.46
CA ARG A 92 3.88 -3.51 18.22
C ARG A 92 4.66 -3.06 19.45
N GLU A 93 4.98 -1.77 19.58
CA GLU A 93 5.76 -1.26 20.70
C GLU A 93 4.93 -1.27 22.00
N ASN A 94 5.52 -1.76 23.07
CA ASN A 94 4.88 -1.82 24.41
C ASN A 94 5.46 -0.78 25.39
N ASP A 95 6.66 -0.28 25.14
CA ASP A 95 7.27 0.76 25.97
C ASP A 95 6.71 2.14 25.62
N THR A 96 6.17 2.86 26.61
CA THR A 96 5.50 4.16 26.43
C THR A 96 6.46 5.25 25.94
N ALA A 97 7.72 5.24 26.39
CA ALA A 97 8.69 6.24 25.95
C ALA A 97 9.04 6.05 24.48
N ASN A 98 9.24 4.80 24.06
CA ASN A 98 9.46 4.44 22.67
C ASN A 98 8.23 4.76 21.80
N GLN A 99 7.01 4.50 22.29
CA GLN A 99 5.78 4.86 21.57
C GLN A 99 5.72 6.37 21.25
N ASN A 100 6.13 7.25 22.17
CA ASN A 100 6.13 8.68 21.92
C ASN A 100 7.10 9.09 20.79
N THR A 101 8.26 8.45 20.72
CA THR A 101 9.19 8.65 19.62
C THR A 101 8.60 8.17 18.29
N LEU A 102 8.00 6.97 18.28
CA LEU A 102 7.39 6.39 17.08
C LEU A 102 6.16 7.18 16.61
N ARG A 103 5.38 7.79 17.51
CA ARG A 103 4.30 8.72 17.15
C ARG A 103 4.84 9.92 16.39
N THR A 104 5.94 10.50 16.84
CA THR A 104 6.59 11.64 16.17
C THR A 104 7.12 11.26 14.78
N GLU A 105 7.70 10.06 14.65
CA GLU A 105 8.15 9.53 13.36
C GLU A 105 6.96 9.35 12.40
N LEU A 106 5.86 8.80 12.89
CA LEU A 106 4.65 8.59 12.11
C LEU A 106 4.00 9.90 11.69
N ASP A 107 3.92 10.90 12.61
CA ASP A 107 3.46 12.26 12.29
C ASP A 107 4.29 12.89 11.17
N THR A 108 5.62 12.74 11.25
CA THR A 108 6.55 13.24 10.22
C THR A 108 6.28 12.56 8.87
N SER A 109 6.07 11.25 8.88
CA SER A 109 5.75 10.48 7.68
C SER A 109 4.42 10.92 7.05
N LEU A 110 3.37 11.08 7.86
CA LEU A 110 2.05 11.51 7.40
C LEU A 110 2.06 12.93 6.84
N LYS A 111 2.79 13.86 7.46
CA LYS A 111 2.96 15.22 6.95
C LYS A 111 3.71 15.24 5.61
N PHE A 112 4.77 14.44 5.48
CA PHE A 112 5.51 14.31 4.22
C PHE A 112 4.59 13.81 3.09
N MET A 113 3.73 12.84 3.38
CA MET A 113 2.74 12.33 2.43
C MET A 113 1.72 13.42 2.05
N GLU A 114 1.16 14.12 3.03
CA GLU A 114 0.22 15.25 2.81
C GLU A 114 0.81 16.32 1.89
N GLU A 115 2.03 16.76 2.19
CA GLU A 115 2.75 17.76 1.39
C GLU A 115 3.06 17.26 -0.02
N GLY A 116 3.43 15.98 -0.13
CA GLY A 116 3.73 15.34 -1.40
C GLY A 116 2.49 15.24 -2.30
N MET A 117 1.38 14.77 -1.76
CA MET A 117 0.11 14.71 -2.47
C MET A 117 -0.36 16.11 -2.93
N ALA A 118 -0.16 17.14 -2.11
CA ALA A 118 -0.52 18.51 -2.46
C ALA A 118 0.27 19.04 -3.67
N LYS A 119 1.50 18.59 -3.88
CA LYS A 119 2.37 18.98 -5.00
C LYS A 119 2.04 18.24 -6.30
N LEU A 120 1.39 17.08 -6.22
CA LEU A 120 1.03 16.27 -7.40
C LEU A 120 -0.24 16.71 -8.13
N GLY A 121 -0.87 17.80 -7.67
CA GLY A 121 -2.07 18.36 -8.26
C GLY A 121 -3.35 18.03 -7.48
N GLY A 122 -4.46 18.58 -7.93
CA GLY A 122 -5.79 18.33 -7.35
C GLY A 122 -6.40 17.05 -7.88
N GLY A 123 -7.20 16.38 -7.06
CA GLY A 123 -7.94 15.20 -7.48
C GLY A 123 -8.21 14.26 -6.29
N PRO A 124 -9.11 13.30 -6.48
CA PRO A 124 -9.48 12.39 -5.39
C PRO A 124 -8.43 11.31 -5.10
N TYR A 125 -7.54 11.02 -6.05
CA TYR A 125 -6.54 9.95 -5.96
C TYR A 125 -5.13 10.48 -5.69
N TRP A 126 -4.22 9.58 -5.38
CA TRP A 126 -2.86 9.92 -4.94
C TRP A 126 -2.10 10.79 -5.94
N LEU A 127 -2.09 10.38 -7.20
CA LEU A 127 -1.38 11.07 -8.28
C LEU A 127 -2.24 12.14 -9.01
N GLY A 128 -3.52 12.32 -8.66
CA GLY A 128 -4.40 13.28 -9.29
C GLY A 128 -5.82 12.77 -9.50
N THR A 129 -6.33 12.88 -10.74
CA THR A 129 -7.73 12.55 -11.07
C THR A 129 -7.96 11.07 -11.35
N GLU A 130 -6.92 10.33 -11.70
CA GLU A 130 -7.02 8.92 -12.08
C GLU A 130 -6.53 8.00 -10.98
N LEU A 131 -7.26 6.91 -10.76
CA LEU A 131 -6.88 5.84 -9.84
C LEU A 131 -5.60 5.15 -10.34
N SER A 132 -4.67 4.87 -9.43
CA SER A 132 -3.35 4.35 -9.79
C SER A 132 -2.91 3.18 -8.89
N LEU A 133 -1.81 2.52 -9.26
CA LEU A 133 -1.18 1.51 -8.41
C LEU A 133 -0.69 2.08 -7.07
N VAL A 134 -0.44 3.39 -6.99
CA VAL A 134 -0.09 4.05 -5.73
C VAL A 134 -1.24 3.94 -4.73
N ASP A 135 -2.47 4.21 -5.19
CA ASP A 135 -3.67 4.11 -4.37
C ASP A 135 -3.87 2.69 -3.84
N TYR A 136 -3.74 1.68 -4.71
CA TYR A 136 -3.83 0.27 -4.33
C TYR A 136 -2.69 -0.20 -3.42
N SER A 137 -1.52 0.44 -3.49
CA SER A 137 -0.38 0.10 -2.63
C SER A 137 -0.55 0.66 -1.22
N TYR A 138 -1.17 1.83 -1.08
CA TYR A 138 -1.36 2.48 0.22
C TYR A 138 -2.64 2.05 0.93
N TYR A 139 -3.74 1.89 0.19
CA TYR A 139 -5.04 1.70 0.82
C TYR A 139 -5.11 0.49 1.79
N PRO A 140 -4.51 -0.68 1.52
CA PRO A 140 -4.53 -1.79 2.48
C PRO A 140 -3.89 -1.47 3.84
N PHE A 141 -2.95 -0.53 3.89
CA PHE A 141 -2.37 -0.06 5.14
C PHE A 141 -3.30 0.91 5.86
N PHE A 142 -3.97 1.81 5.12
CA PHE A 142 -4.95 2.74 5.69
C PHE A 142 -6.25 2.05 6.12
N GLU A 143 -6.66 1.01 5.44
CA GLU A 143 -7.79 0.15 5.87
C GLU A 143 -7.51 -0.47 7.24
N ARG A 144 -6.28 -0.97 7.46
CA ARG A 144 -5.85 -1.57 8.73
C ARG A 144 -5.37 -0.55 9.77
N PHE A 145 -5.32 0.73 9.42
CA PHE A 145 -4.86 1.78 10.32
C PHE A 145 -5.75 1.92 11.56
N CYS A 146 -7.01 1.46 11.47
CA CYS A 146 -7.91 1.32 12.62
C CYS A 146 -7.30 0.54 13.80
N ASN A 147 -6.36 -0.37 13.54
CA ASN A 147 -5.64 -1.07 14.61
C ASN A 147 -4.70 -0.12 15.37
N VAL A 148 -4.02 0.79 14.67
CA VAL A 148 -3.17 1.81 15.31
C VAL A 148 -4.06 2.81 16.08
N GLU A 149 -5.18 3.21 15.49
CA GLU A 149 -6.17 4.10 16.12
C GLU A 149 -6.68 3.47 17.41
N HIS A 150 -7.06 2.19 17.38
CA HIS A 150 -7.66 1.49 18.53
C HIS A 150 -6.64 1.12 19.62
N TYR A 151 -5.53 0.46 19.24
CA TYR A 151 -4.60 -0.11 20.22
C TYR A 151 -3.53 0.88 20.70
N ARG A 152 -3.37 1.99 20.02
CA ARG A 152 -2.35 3.01 20.35
C ARG A 152 -2.92 4.39 20.57
N ASP A 153 -4.24 4.54 20.55
CA ASP A 153 -4.93 5.85 20.69
C ASP A 153 -4.23 6.93 19.84
N TYR A 154 -4.00 6.60 18.57
CA TYR A 154 -3.30 7.46 17.63
C TYR A 154 -4.20 7.78 16.45
N GLN A 155 -4.41 9.06 16.16
CA GLN A 155 -5.22 9.54 15.05
C GLN A 155 -4.34 10.21 14.00
N ILE A 156 -4.71 10.04 12.72
CA ILE A 156 -4.09 10.81 11.66
C ILE A 156 -4.33 12.29 11.93
N PRO A 157 -3.27 13.13 11.95
CA PRO A 157 -3.41 14.55 12.24
C PRO A 157 -4.46 15.23 11.37
N ALA A 158 -5.35 16.03 11.96
CA ALA A 158 -6.39 16.76 11.23
C ALA A 158 -5.83 17.77 10.21
N SER A 159 -4.55 18.09 10.28
CA SER A 159 -3.83 18.87 9.27
C SER A 159 -3.60 18.12 7.97
N CYS A 160 -3.62 16.77 7.99
CA CYS A 160 -3.47 15.92 6.81
C CYS A 160 -4.80 15.79 6.04
N ARG A 161 -5.33 16.93 5.60
CA ARG A 161 -6.69 17.03 5.02
C ARG A 161 -6.84 16.27 3.72
N ARG A 162 -5.84 16.36 2.85
CA ARG A 162 -5.86 15.69 1.55
C ARG A 162 -5.75 14.18 1.72
N LEU A 163 -4.89 13.72 2.62
CA LEU A 163 -4.74 12.31 2.94
C LEU A 163 -6.02 11.72 3.53
N LEU A 164 -6.69 12.45 4.43
CA LEU A 164 -7.97 12.05 5.00
C LEU A 164 -9.07 11.99 3.92
N ALA A 165 -9.15 13.01 3.05
CA ALA A 165 -10.11 13.02 1.95
C ALA A 165 -9.85 11.86 0.97
N TRP A 166 -8.60 11.60 0.61
CA TRP A 166 -8.21 10.45 -0.20
C TRP A 166 -8.64 9.12 0.45
N ARG A 167 -8.36 8.93 1.74
CA ARG A 167 -8.77 7.73 2.49
C ARG A 167 -10.28 7.51 2.41
N ASP A 168 -11.06 8.58 2.53
CA ASP A 168 -12.52 8.48 2.49
C ASP A 168 -13.03 8.14 1.07
N VAL A 169 -12.40 8.64 0.03
CA VAL A 169 -12.68 8.23 -1.36
C VAL A 169 -12.37 6.75 -1.56
N MET A 170 -11.21 6.29 -1.10
CA MET A 170 -10.79 4.90 -1.27
C MET A 170 -11.72 3.90 -0.56
N LYS A 171 -12.37 4.27 0.52
CA LYS A 171 -13.38 3.45 1.21
C LYS A 171 -14.64 3.17 0.38
N THR A 172 -14.86 3.93 -0.68
CA THR A 172 -16.07 3.81 -1.52
C THR A 172 -15.86 2.90 -2.73
N LEU A 173 -14.63 2.43 -2.96
CA LEU A 173 -14.27 1.52 -4.05
C LEU A 173 -14.44 0.06 -3.64
#